data_23edd95ea60a9df421308b0f6413d1f0
#
_entry.id   23edd95ea60a9df421308b0f6413d1f0
#
_cell.length_a   1.000
_cell.length_b   1.000
_cell.length_c   1.000
_cell.angle_alpha   90.00
_cell.angle_beta   90.00
_cell.angle_gamma   90.00
#
_symmetry.space_group_name_H-M   'P 1'
#
loop_
_entity.id
_entity.type
_entity.pdbx_description
1 polymer ?
#
loop_
_entity_poly.entity_id
_entity_poly.type
_entity_poly.pdbx_seq_one_letter_code
_entity_poly.pdbx_strand_id
1 'polypeptide(L)'
;QMLYFSKGDKLYYYDLQNKQTQEVKRVGGQPAVPAGEKIVMIKHIIFDNNYEAPDEYTNKLVVATGNGSSYKLYLFDTSADKVKDNPEVYQGEGMPSEVMYMSSKMDNVYLCY
;
A
#
# COMPACT_ATOMS: atom_id res chain seq x y z
N GLN A 1 14.92 -5.69 -3.56
CA GLN A 1 14.14 -5.76 -2.33
C GLN A 1 13.91 -4.38 -1.75
N MET A 2 12.73 -4.10 -1.29
CA MET A 2 12.33 -2.75 -0.89
C MET A 2 11.59 -2.77 0.43
N LEU A 3 11.81 -1.72 1.21
CA LEU A 3 11.08 -1.49 2.46
C LEU A 3 10.26 -0.23 2.33
N TYR A 4 8.98 -0.33 2.62
CA TYR A 4 8.09 0.84 2.62
C TYR A 4 7.98 1.40 4.02
N PHE A 5 7.97 2.71 4.11
CA PHE A 5 7.75 3.41 5.37
C PHE A 5 7.06 4.75 5.12
N SER A 6 6.55 5.35 6.16
CA SER A 6 5.82 6.60 6.03
C SER A 6 6.33 7.65 7.01
N LYS A 7 6.09 8.91 6.66
CA LYS A 7 6.29 10.05 7.53
C LYS A 7 5.16 11.04 7.28
N GLY A 8 4.24 11.17 8.24
CA GLY A 8 3.06 11.99 8.04
C GLY A 8 2.17 11.44 6.93
N ASP A 9 1.93 12.26 5.93
CA ASP A 9 1.13 11.91 4.75
C ASP A 9 1.98 11.43 3.57
N LYS A 10 3.28 11.23 3.76
CA LYS A 10 4.18 10.81 2.69
C LYS A 10 4.62 9.37 2.85
N LEU A 11 4.60 8.66 1.75
CA LEU A 11 5.04 7.28 1.65
C LEU A 11 6.40 7.23 0.97
N TYR A 12 7.29 6.43 1.54
CA TYR A 12 8.65 6.26 1.00
C TYR A 12 8.96 4.79 0.83
N TYR A 13 9.93 4.51 -0.02
CA TYR A 13 10.55 3.20 -0.04
C TYR A 13 12.06 3.33 0.05
N TYR A 14 12.67 2.34 0.68
CA TYR A 14 14.11 2.20 0.73
C TYR A 14 14.53 1.02 -0.12
N ASP A 15 15.37 1.29 -1.11
CA ASP A 15 15.96 0.26 -1.97
C ASP A 15 17.21 -0.28 -1.28
N LEU A 16 17.13 -1.52 -0.80
CA LEU A 16 18.24 -2.15 -0.08
C LEU A 16 19.44 -2.41 -0.97
N GLN A 17 19.20 -2.63 -2.26
CA GLN A 17 20.28 -2.90 -3.21
C GLN A 17 21.08 -1.65 -3.53
N ASN A 18 20.41 -0.55 -3.81
CA ASN A 18 21.04 0.71 -4.18
C ASN A 18 21.26 1.66 -3.01
N LYS A 19 20.72 1.31 -1.84
CA LYS A 19 20.81 2.12 -0.61
C LYS A 19 20.29 3.54 -0.80
N GLN A 20 19.12 3.64 -1.44
CA GLN A 20 18.48 4.91 -1.74
C GLN A 20 17.06 4.94 -1.22
N THR A 21 16.65 6.11 -0.74
CA THR A 21 15.29 6.39 -0.30
C THR A 21 14.62 7.27 -1.34
N GLN A 22 13.39 6.91 -1.72
CA GLN A 22 12.60 7.72 -2.64
C GLN A 22 11.16 7.83 -2.15
N GLU A 23 10.52 8.95 -2.45
CA GLU A 23 9.10 9.09 -2.22
C GLU A 23 8.32 8.24 -3.22
N VAL A 24 7.34 7.49 -2.73
CA VAL A 24 6.45 6.71 -3.58
C VAL A 24 5.34 7.62 -4.08
N LYS A 25 5.21 7.73 -5.38
CA LYS A 25 4.19 8.56 -6.03
C LYS A 25 3.33 7.73 -6.95
N ARG A 26 2.15 8.23 -7.25
CA ARG A 26 1.30 7.64 -8.29
C ARG A 26 1.96 7.84 -9.65
N VAL A 27 1.62 6.98 -10.59
CA VAL A 27 2.20 7.03 -11.94
C VAL A 27 2.05 8.42 -12.57
N GLY A 28 0.94 9.11 -12.30
CA GLY A 28 0.72 10.47 -12.79
C GLY A 28 1.48 11.56 -12.03
N GLY A 29 2.31 11.20 -11.04
CA GLY A 29 3.11 12.15 -10.28
C GLY A 29 2.44 12.69 -9.02
N GLN A 30 1.20 12.31 -8.76
CA GLN A 30 0.50 12.70 -7.54
C GLN A 30 1.06 11.96 -6.33
N PRO A 31 0.95 12.53 -5.12
CA PRO A 31 1.30 11.80 -3.90
C PRO A 31 0.50 10.50 -3.77
N ALA A 32 1.07 9.51 -3.08
CA ALA A 32 0.39 8.21 -2.91
C ALA A 32 -0.96 8.37 -2.22
N VAL A 33 -1.03 9.20 -1.18
CA VAL A 33 -2.30 9.54 -0.51
C VAL A 33 -2.50 11.04 -0.53
N PRO A 34 -3.75 11.51 -0.38
CA PRO A 34 -4.03 12.95 -0.36
C PRO A 34 -3.26 13.68 0.75
N ALA A 35 -2.85 14.90 0.47
CA ALA A 35 -2.17 15.73 1.45
C ALA A 35 -3.04 15.92 2.70
N GLY A 36 -2.42 15.81 3.86
CA GLY A 36 -3.09 15.95 5.15
C GLY A 36 -3.65 14.66 5.72
N GLU A 37 -3.69 13.57 4.95
CA GLU A 37 -4.11 12.26 5.46
C GLU A 37 -2.92 11.52 6.03
N LYS A 38 -2.88 11.37 7.34
CA LYS A 38 -1.76 10.72 8.01
C LYS A 38 -1.76 9.22 7.73
N ILE A 39 -0.66 8.71 7.22
CA ILE A 39 -0.46 7.28 7.03
C ILE A 39 -0.18 6.65 8.40
N VAL A 40 -0.95 5.60 8.73
CA VAL A 40 -0.85 4.92 10.02
C VAL A 40 -0.52 3.45 9.88
N MET A 41 -0.66 2.89 8.68
CA MET A 41 -0.37 1.48 8.45
C MET A 41 -0.01 1.25 6.99
N ILE A 42 0.95 0.35 6.78
CA ILE A 42 1.37 -0.06 5.45
C ILE A 42 1.49 -1.58 5.44
N LYS A 43 0.95 -2.21 4.41
CA LYS A 43 1.13 -3.64 4.17
C LYS A 43 1.52 -3.86 2.72
N HIS A 44 2.69 -4.44 2.50
CA HIS A 44 3.14 -4.84 1.17
C HIS A 44 2.88 -6.33 0.99
N ILE A 45 2.15 -6.67 -0.05
CA ILE A 45 1.73 -8.04 -0.32
C ILE A 45 2.20 -8.43 -1.71
N ILE A 46 2.90 -9.55 -1.78
CA ILE A 46 3.38 -10.12 -3.03
C ILE A 46 2.68 -11.46 -3.21
N PHE A 47 1.98 -11.61 -4.33
CA PHE A 47 1.40 -12.88 -4.73
C PHE A 47 2.21 -13.48 -5.86
N ASP A 48 2.47 -14.76 -5.75
CA ASP A 48 3.14 -15.52 -6.78
C ASP A 48 2.10 -16.34 -7.54
N ASN A 49 1.91 -16.03 -8.81
CA ASN A 49 0.94 -16.71 -9.68
C ASN A 49 1.59 -17.85 -10.45
N ASN A 50 2.34 -18.68 -9.77
CA ASN A 50 3.23 -19.70 -10.32
C ASN A 50 2.60 -20.72 -11.25
N TYR A 51 1.33 -21.05 -11.04
CA TYR A 51 0.75 -22.19 -11.73
C TYR A 51 0.50 -21.95 -13.19
N GLU A 52 0.05 -20.76 -13.55
CA GLU A 52 -0.35 -20.44 -14.91
C GLU A 52 0.59 -19.45 -15.58
N ALA A 53 1.28 -18.65 -14.78
CA ALA A 53 2.18 -17.62 -15.28
C ALA A 53 3.31 -17.45 -14.28
N PRO A 54 4.32 -18.32 -14.31
CA PRO A 54 5.38 -18.35 -13.28
C PRO A 54 6.19 -17.06 -13.18
N ASP A 55 6.17 -16.22 -14.21
CA ASP A 55 6.87 -14.95 -14.19
C ASP A 55 5.99 -13.78 -13.77
N GLU A 56 4.72 -14.03 -13.46
CA GLU A 56 3.80 -12.99 -13.04
C GLU A 56 3.71 -12.93 -11.53
N TYR A 57 4.03 -11.76 -11.01
CA TYR A 57 3.85 -11.45 -9.60
C TYR A 57 2.84 -10.31 -9.48
N THR A 58 1.95 -10.46 -8.55
CA THR A 58 1.04 -9.39 -8.19
C THR A 58 1.59 -8.70 -6.96
N ASN A 59 2.03 -7.48 -7.14
CA ASN A 59 2.49 -6.63 -6.05
C ASN A 59 1.38 -5.69 -5.65
N LYS A 60 0.95 -5.79 -4.41
CA LYS A 60 -0.11 -4.94 -3.86
C LYS A 60 0.41 -4.21 -2.63
N LEU A 61 0.02 -2.96 -2.54
CA LEU A 61 0.36 -2.14 -1.39
C LEU A 61 -0.94 -1.64 -0.78
N VAL A 62 -1.15 -1.94 0.50
CA VAL A 62 -2.27 -1.42 1.27
C VAL A 62 -1.75 -0.33 2.17
N VAL A 63 -2.29 0.87 2.02
CA VAL A 63 -1.93 2.02 2.85
C VAL A 63 -3.17 2.48 3.58
N ALA A 64 -3.10 2.53 4.90
CA ALA A 64 -4.17 3.06 5.73
C ALA A 64 -3.82 4.46 6.19
N THR A 65 -4.77 5.38 6.06
CA THR A 65 -4.69 6.70 6.66
C THR A 65 -5.78 6.82 7.71
N GLY A 66 -5.53 7.59 8.75
CA GLY A 66 -6.53 7.72 9.80
C GLY A 66 -6.20 8.78 10.82
N ASN A 67 -7.23 9.08 11.64
CA ASN A 67 -7.14 10.08 12.71
C ASN A 67 -7.51 9.52 14.09
N GLY A 68 -7.62 8.20 14.20
CA GLY A 68 -8.03 7.51 15.43
C GLY A 68 -9.53 7.27 15.54
N SER A 69 -10.35 7.99 14.77
CA SER A 69 -11.81 7.84 14.78
C SER A 69 -12.33 7.18 13.52
N SER A 70 -11.65 7.41 12.41
CA SER A 70 -12.00 6.81 11.12
C SER A 70 -10.73 6.56 10.33
N TYR A 71 -10.85 5.71 9.31
CA TYR A 71 -9.73 5.35 8.46
C TYR A 71 -10.16 5.24 7.01
N LYS A 72 -9.17 5.33 6.12
CA LYS A 72 -9.30 4.96 4.72
C LYS A 72 -8.23 3.95 4.38
N LEU A 73 -8.58 2.98 3.54
CA LEU A 73 -7.64 2.03 2.97
C LEU A 73 -7.49 2.30 1.49
N TYR A 74 -6.26 2.45 1.06
CA TYR A 74 -5.91 2.60 -0.34
C TYR A 74 -5.24 1.32 -0.80
N LEU A 75 -5.81 0.66 -1.80
CA LEU A 75 -5.28 -0.57 -2.37
C LEU A 75 -4.65 -0.23 -3.70
N PHE A 76 -3.33 -0.30 -3.75
CA PHE A 76 -2.57 0.03 -4.95
C PHE A 76 -1.99 -1.20 -5.60
N ASP A 77 -2.03 -1.24 -6.92
CA ASP A 77 -1.03 -1.99 -7.68
C ASP A 77 0.26 -1.19 -7.65
N THR A 78 1.37 -1.85 -7.42
CA THR A 78 2.64 -1.14 -7.27
C THR A 78 3.72 -1.74 -8.15
N SER A 79 4.62 -0.88 -8.59
CA SER A 79 5.84 -1.30 -9.26
C SER A 79 6.97 -0.41 -8.78
N ALA A 80 7.83 -0.96 -7.93
CA ALA A 80 8.98 -0.27 -7.36
C ALA A 80 8.56 1.03 -6.64
N ASP A 81 9.00 2.16 -7.16
CA ASP A 81 8.80 3.48 -6.58
C ASP A 81 7.47 4.13 -6.95
N LYS A 82 6.61 3.40 -7.65
CA LYS A 82 5.37 3.98 -8.15
C LYS A 82 4.18 3.10 -7.83
N VAL A 83 3.11 3.74 -7.42
CA VAL A 83 1.81 3.09 -7.29
C VAL A 83 0.93 3.56 -8.44
N LYS A 84 0.05 2.67 -8.91
CA LYS A 84 -0.84 3.03 -10.00
C LYS A 84 -1.86 4.06 -9.56
N ASP A 85 -2.30 4.88 -10.49
CA ASP A 85 -3.37 5.83 -10.27
C ASP A 85 -4.70 5.10 -10.01
N ASN A 86 -5.65 5.79 -9.42
CA ASN A 86 -6.99 5.29 -9.15
C ASN A 86 -6.99 4.00 -8.31
N PRO A 87 -6.45 4.05 -7.09
CA PRO A 87 -6.54 2.92 -6.19
C PRO A 87 -7.99 2.66 -5.79
N GLU A 88 -8.29 1.43 -5.41
CA GLU A 88 -9.53 1.17 -4.69
C GLU A 88 -9.42 1.78 -3.30
N VAL A 89 -10.49 2.44 -2.86
CA VAL A 89 -10.53 3.13 -1.58
C VAL A 89 -11.69 2.61 -0.76
N TYR A 90 -11.39 2.19 0.47
CA TYR A 90 -12.39 1.77 1.45
C TYR A 90 -12.29 2.68 2.66
N GLN A 91 -13.41 2.87 3.34
CA GLN A 91 -13.45 3.69 4.55
C GLN A 91 -14.19 2.95 5.65
N GLY A 92 -13.83 3.25 6.89
CA GLY A 92 -14.48 2.69 8.04
C GLY A 92 -14.26 3.52 9.28
N GLU A 93 -14.91 3.11 10.35
CA GLU A 93 -14.81 3.75 11.66
C GLU A 93 -13.82 3.00 12.55
N GLY A 94 -13.27 3.71 13.51
CA GLY A 94 -12.25 3.18 14.39
C GLY A 94 -10.89 3.18 13.71
N MET A 95 -10.00 2.32 14.18
CA MET A 95 -8.66 2.18 13.64
C MET A 95 -8.24 0.72 13.72
N PRO A 96 -8.13 0.04 12.59
CA PRO A 96 -7.62 -1.33 12.61
C PRO A 96 -6.15 -1.34 13.00
N SER A 97 -5.74 -2.38 13.71
CA SER A 97 -4.34 -2.56 14.11
C SER A 97 -3.50 -3.17 13.00
N GLU A 98 -4.12 -3.94 12.11
CA GLU A 98 -3.40 -4.61 11.04
C GLU A 98 -4.34 -5.08 9.93
N VAL A 99 -3.79 -5.17 8.73
CA VAL A 99 -4.39 -5.92 7.62
C VAL A 99 -3.94 -7.37 7.76
N MET A 100 -4.86 -8.25 8.16
CA MET A 100 -4.55 -9.64 8.45
C MET A 100 -4.34 -10.49 7.21
N TYR A 101 -5.14 -10.24 6.19
CA TYR A 101 -5.17 -11.12 5.03
C TYR A 101 -5.78 -10.41 3.82
N MET A 102 -5.31 -10.79 2.64
CA MET A 102 -5.93 -10.41 1.38
C MET A 102 -5.99 -11.63 0.48
N SER A 103 -7.10 -11.79 -0.22
CA SER A 103 -7.17 -12.83 -1.25
C SER A 103 -6.26 -12.48 -2.42
N SER A 104 -5.88 -13.50 -3.20
CA SER A 104 -5.01 -13.31 -4.36
C SER A 104 -5.61 -12.36 -5.40
N LYS A 105 -6.92 -12.24 -5.44
CA LYS A 105 -7.63 -11.33 -6.36
C LYS A 105 -7.89 -9.96 -5.75
N MET A 106 -7.54 -9.76 -4.49
CA MET A 106 -7.80 -8.54 -3.72
C MET A 106 -9.28 -8.18 -3.61
N ASP A 107 -10.15 -9.17 -3.68
CA ASP A 107 -11.59 -8.97 -3.52
C ASP A 107 -12.02 -9.01 -2.05
N ASN A 108 -11.15 -9.44 -1.15
CA ASN A 108 -11.40 -9.46 0.29
C ASN A 108 -10.20 -8.93 1.06
N VAL A 109 -10.45 -8.03 1.99
CA VAL A 109 -9.45 -7.51 2.92
C VAL A 109 -9.95 -7.76 4.33
N TYR A 110 -9.12 -8.40 5.13
CA TYR A 110 -9.43 -8.72 6.52
C TYR A 110 -8.63 -7.81 7.44
N LEU A 111 -9.32 -7.17 8.37
CA LEU A 111 -8.72 -6.22 9.30
C LEU A 111 -8.78 -6.76 10.71
N CYS A 112 -7.74 -6.47 11.47
CA CYS A 112 -7.68 -6.74 12.91
C CYS A 112 -7.85 -5.43 13.66
N TYR A 113 -8.80 -5.40 14.59
CA TYR A 113 -9.03 -4.22 15.42
C TYR A 113 -8.48 -4.40 16.83
#